data_64657902c863eff303cfc89aeff27c7d
#
_entry.id   64657902c863eff303cfc89aeff27c7d
#
_cell.length_a   1.000
_cell.length_b   1.000
_cell.length_c   1.000
_cell.angle_alpha   90.00
_cell.angle_beta   90.00
_cell.angle_gamma   90.00
#
_symmetry.space_group_name_H-M   'P 1'
#
loop_
_entity.id
_entity.type
_entity.pdbx_description
1 polymer ?
#
loop_
_entity_poly.entity_id
_entity_poly.type
_entity_poly.pdbx_seq_one_letter_code
_entity_poly.pdbx_strand_id
1 'polypeptide(L)'
;MKIYRRKVDFMYLIKFDEEGKKISAVPLILADDWGGVEKLKNEGYIEVSDEDWNYYTGNCGDGDNDTGYIRDSITGKPISAPARVITKEEKANTLKSEYEANIKAIDEAIQIAKNNNDDEYVSELQQERQNILDEYAKKLEELTNA
;
A
#
# COMPACT_ATOMS: atom_id res chain seq x y z
N MET A 1 -2.65 51.94 14.95
CA MET A 1 -3.44 50.81 15.44
C MET A 1 -2.83 49.51 14.91
N LYS A 2 -2.23 48.69 15.81
CA LYS A 2 -1.66 47.43 15.38
C LYS A 2 -2.78 46.41 15.29
N ILE A 3 -3.06 45.98 14.07
CA ILE A 3 -3.96 44.85 13.86
C ILE A 3 -3.18 43.58 14.17
N TYR A 4 -3.40 43.01 15.31
CA TYR A 4 -2.86 41.70 15.62
C TYR A 4 -3.66 40.66 14.80
N ARG A 5 -3.13 40.28 13.66
CA ARG A 5 -3.59 39.08 13.00
C ARG A 5 -3.22 37.90 13.88
N ARG A 6 -4.21 37.30 14.48
CA ARG A 6 -4.00 36.01 15.15
C ARG A 6 -3.33 35.08 14.13
N LYS A 7 -2.12 34.66 14.45
CA LYS A 7 -1.44 33.66 13.65
C LYS A 7 -2.28 32.38 13.74
N VAL A 8 -2.86 31.98 12.63
CA VAL A 8 -3.62 30.73 12.55
C VAL A 8 -2.60 29.63 12.38
N ASP A 9 -2.46 28.77 13.38
CA ASP A 9 -1.47 27.69 13.38
C ASP A 9 -1.91 26.48 12.55
N PHE A 10 -3.12 26.51 12.00
CA PHE A 10 -3.63 25.45 11.13
C PHE A 10 -4.11 26.03 9.78
N MET A 11 -3.93 25.27 8.71
CA MET A 11 -4.34 25.64 7.36
C MET A 11 -5.44 24.74 6.80
N TYR A 12 -5.70 23.61 7.46
CA TYR A 12 -6.62 22.57 6.98
C TYR A 12 -7.47 22.03 8.11
N LEU A 13 -8.69 21.65 7.76
CA LEU A 13 -9.58 20.88 8.60
C LEU A 13 -9.71 19.49 7.97
N ILE A 14 -9.36 18.47 8.71
CA ILE A 14 -9.33 17.09 8.19
C ILE A 14 -10.23 16.22 9.05
N LYS A 15 -11.01 15.39 8.37
CA LYS A 15 -11.76 14.31 8.99
C LYS A 15 -11.02 13.01 8.81
N PHE A 16 -10.84 12.28 9.92
CA PHE A 16 -10.16 10.99 9.95
C PHE A 16 -11.16 9.88 10.27
N ASP A 17 -10.89 8.67 9.80
CA ASP A 17 -11.65 7.48 10.21
C ASP A 17 -11.16 6.94 11.56
N GLU A 18 -11.73 5.83 12.01
CA GLU A 18 -11.37 5.20 13.28
C GLU A 18 -9.93 4.70 13.33
N GLU A 19 -9.35 4.41 12.16
CA GLU A 19 -7.96 3.99 12.03
C GLU A 19 -6.97 5.15 11.90
N GLY A 20 -7.47 6.39 11.87
CA GLY A 20 -6.66 7.58 11.70
C GLY A 20 -6.34 7.96 10.25
N LYS A 21 -7.00 7.33 9.28
CA LYS A 21 -6.83 7.66 7.87
C LYS A 21 -7.63 8.90 7.51
N LYS A 22 -7.03 9.75 6.69
CA LYS A 22 -7.69 10.93 6.14
C LYS A 22 -8.80 10.50 5.18
N ILE A 23 -10.05 10.92 5.45
CA ILE A 23 -11.19 10.64 4.59
C ILE A 23 -11.73 11.88 3.87
N SER A 24 -11.54 13.06 4.45
CA SER A 24 -11.97 14.33 3.86
C SER A 24 -11.12 15.46 4.40
N ALA A 25 -10.90 16.47 3.58
CA ALA A 25 -10.14 17.66 3.98
C ALA A 25 -10.77 18.93 3.39
N VAL A 26 -10.81 19.97 4.21
CA VAL A 26 -11.30 21.29 3.79
C VAL A 26 -10.22 22.31 4.11
N PRO A 27 -9.66 23.02 3.10
CA PRO A 27 -8.75 24.12 3.37
C PRO A 27 -9.44 25.20 4.20
N LEU A 28 -8.74 25.79 5.14
CA LEU A 28 -9.31 26.83 6.02
C LEU A 28 -9.93 27.97 5.21
N ILE A 29 -9.30 28.36 4.12
CA ILE A 29 -9.76 29.44 3.24
C ILE A 29 -11.15 29.15 2.62
N LEU A 30 -11.53 27.88 2.51
CA LEU A 30 -12.82 27.42 1.98
C LEU A 30 -13.82 27.01 3.06
N ALA A 31 -13.45 27.09 4.33
CA ALA A 31 -14.31 26.61 5.41
C ALA A 31 -15.68 27.27 5.44
N ASP A 32 -15.77 28.57 5.16
CA ASP A 32 -17.05 29.31 5.15
C ASP A 32 -18.01 28.79 4.07
N ASP A 33 -17.49 28.33 2.94
CA ASP A 33 -18.29 27.74 1.86
C ASP A 33 -18.93 26.40 2.27
N TRP A 34 -18.37 25.79 3.31
CA TRP A 34 -18.82 24.50 3.88
C TRP A 34 -19.59 24.65 5.19
N GLY A 35 -20.02 25.87 5.52
CA GLY A 35 -20.82 26.16 6.71
C GLY A 35 -20.04 26.67 7.91
N GLY A 36 -18.74 26.91 7.75
CA GLY A 36 -17.87 27.48 8.78
C GLY A 36 -17.11 26.44 9.60
N VAL A 37 -16.05 26.89 10.28
CA VAL A 37 -15.15 26.04 11.08
C VAL A 37 -15.90 25.31 12.19
N GLU A 38 -16.81 26.00 12.89
CA GLU A 38 -17.56 25.38 14.00
C GLU A 38 -18.43 24.22 13.51
N LYS A 39 -19.10 24.37 12.39
CA LYS A 39 -19.93 23.31 11.80
C LYS A 39 -19.06 22.11 11.42
N LEU A 40 -17.92 22.36 10.78
CA LEU A 40 -17.00 21.30 10.38
C LEU A 40 -16.45 20.54 11.58
N LYS A 41 -16.07 21.25 12.64
CA LYS A 41 -15.64 20.60 13.90
C LYS A 41 -16.74 19.72 14.52
N ASN A 42 -17.98 20.17 14.48
CA ASN A 42 -19.12 19.38 14.95
C ASN A 42 -19.34 18.12 14.11
N GLU A 43 -18.94 18.13 12.85
CA GLU A 43 -18.99 16.98 11.95
C GLU A 43 -17.78 16.05 12.07
N GLY A 44 -16.83 16.35 12.97
CA GLY A 44 -15.67 15.51 13.23
C GLY A 44 -14.37 15.96 12.58
N TYR A 45 -14.36 17.12 11.93
CA TYR A 45 -13.13 17.68 11.36
C TYR A 45 -12.22 18.23 12.45
N ILE A 46 -10.93 18.06 12.25
CA ILE A 46 -9.88 18.47 13.20
C ILE A 46 -8.97 19.49 12.53
N GLU A 47 -8.51 20.47 13.28
CA GLU A 47 -7.53 21.44 12.84
C GLU A 47 -6.18 20.76 12.63
N VAL A 48 -5.59 20.93 11.44
CA VAL A 48 -4.31 20.34 11.09
C VAL A 48 -3.37 21.44 10.57
N SER A 49 -2.16 21.48 11.11
CA SER A 49 -1.12 22.41 10.69
C SER A 49 -0.69 22.13 9.25
N ASP A 50 -0.07 23.11 8.63
CA ASP A 50 0.53 22.95 7.30
C ASP A 50 1.63 21.90 7.29
N GLU A 51 2.41 21.83 8.37
CA GLU A 51 3.44 20.80 8.55
C GLU A 51 2.84 19.39 8.58
N ASP A 52 1.81 19.17 9.41
CA ASP A 52 1.16 17.85 9.53
C ASP A 52 0.42 17.47 8.24
N TRP A 53 -0.17 18.43 7.55
CA TRP A 53 -0.80 18.24 6.24
C TRP A 53 0.15 17.57 5.23
N ASN A 54 1.42 17.98 5.23
CA ASN A 54 2.39 17.43 4.32
C ASN A 54 2.65 15.93 4.52
N TYR A 55 2.51 15.44 5.75
CA TYR A 55 2.57 14.01 6.03
C TYR A 55 1.37 13.26 5.46
N TYR A 56 0.17 13.78 5.67
CA TYR A 56 -1.07 13.12 5.22
C TYR A 56 -1.26 13.14 3.70
N THR A 57 -0.58 14.03 2.99
CA THR A 57 -0.68 14.15 1.51
C THR A 57 0.46 13.47 0.76
N GLY A 58 1.41 12.88 1.46
CA GLY A 58 2.57 12.22 0.85
C GLY A 58 3.74 13.13 0.50
N ASN A 59 3.68 14.44 0.81
CA ASN A 59 4.78 15.37 0.54
C ASN A 59 6.04 15.06 1.36
N CYS A 60 5.89 14.38 2.50
CA CYS A 60 6.99 13.90 3.34
C CYS A 60 7.30 12.42 3.14
N GLY A 61 6.84 11.82 2.03
CA GLY A 61 7.01 10.40 1.73
C GLY A 61 5.84 9.54 2.18
N ASP A 62 6.02 8.23 2.13
CA ASP A 62 4.98 7.24 2.38
C ASP A 62 5.10 6.54 3.74
N GLY A 63 5.99 7.02 4.60
CA GLY A 63 6.20 6.44 5.94
C GLY A 63 7.09 5.19 5.93
N ASP A 64 7.24 4.58 7.10
CA ASP A 64 8.16 3.48 7.31
C ASP A 64 7.76 2.17 6.62
N ASN A 65 6.47 2.04 6.29
CA ASN A 65 5.90 0.82 5.72
C ASN A 65 5.34 1.01 4.30
N ASP A 66 5.66 2.13 3.65
CA ASP A 66 5.14 2.52 2.32
C ASP A 66 3.61 2.58 2.24
N THR A 67 2.94 2.71 3.38
CA THR A 67 1.47 2.75 3.50
C THR A 67 0.92 4.13 3.80
N GLY A 68 1.80 5.15 3.83
CA GLY A 68 1.44 6.52 4.15
C GLY A 68 1.45 6.82 5.64
N TYR A 69 0.88 7.96 5.99
CA TYR A 69 0.76 8.43 7.38
C TYR A 69 -0.68 8.48 7.82
N ILE A 70 -0.91 8.12 9.07
CA ILE A 70 -2.20 8.22 9.74
C ILE A 70 -2.06 9.12 10.97
N ARG A 71 -3.20 9.57 11.52
CA ARG A 71 -3.23 10.33 12.77
C ARG A 71 -3.21 9.37 13.96
N ASP A 72 -2.26 9.58 14.87
CA ASP A 72 -2.24 8.87 16.14
C ASP A 72 -3.34 9.44 17.06
N SER A 73 -4.23 8.58 17.53
CA SER A 73 -5.34 8.98 18.41
C SER A 73 -4.88 9.47 19.78
N ILE A 74 -3.69 9.10 20.21
CA ILE A 74 -3.15 9.49 21.53
C ILE A 74 -2.45 10.84 21.46
N THR A 75 -1.54 11.02 20.50
CA THR A 75 -0.74 12.24 20.36
C THR A 75 -1.36 13.28 19.45
N GLY A 76 -2.27 12.86 18.55
CA GLY A 76 -2.83 13.71 17.49
C GLY A 76 -1.85 14.03 16.36
N LYS A 77 -0.68 13.40 16.35
CA LYS A 77 0.39 13.64 15.37
C LYS A 77 0.40 12.59 14.26
N PRO A 78 0.97 12.95 13.07
CA PRO A 78 1.17 11.96 12.02
C PRO A 78 2.16 10.88 12.47
N ILE A 79 1.78 9.63 12.23
CA ILE A 79 2.65 8.46 12.40
C ILE A 79 2.59 7.61 11.15
N SER A 80 3.62 6.80 10.91
CA SER A 80 3.61 5.85 9.81
C SER A 80 2.47 4.86 9.99
N ALA A 81 1.65 4.67 8.96
CA ALA A 81 0.58 3.68 8.99
C ALA A 81 1.18 2.27 9.14
N PRO A 82 0.44 1.33 9.77
CA PRO A 82 0.89 -0.06 9.86
C PRO A 82 1.15 -0.68 8.50
N ALA A 83 2.06 -1.63 8.44
CA ALA A 83 2.31 -2.41 7.23
C ALA A 83 1.01 -3.11 6.81
N ARG A 84 0.79 -3.17 5.49
CA ARG A 84 -0.36 -3.87 4.94
C ARG A 84 -0.26 -5.36 5.30
N VAL A 85 -1.34 -5.90 5.85
CA VAL A 85 -1.44 -7.34 6.09
C VAL A 85 -1.76 -8.03 4.78
N ILE A 86 -0.83 -8.84 4.29
CA ILE A 86 -1.03 -9.63 3.08
C ILE A 86 -1.81 -10.89 3.46
N THR A 87 -2.99 -11.10 2.86
CA THR A 87 -3.83 -12.26 3.12
C THR A 87 -3.22 -13.53 2.51
N LYS A 88 -3.65 -14.70 2.99
CA LYS A 88 -3.26 -15.99 2.40
C LYS A 88 -3.67 -16.08 0.93
N GLU A 89 -4.83 -15.56 0.58
CA GLU A 89 -5.31 -15.50 -0.81
C GLU A 89 -4.36 -14.66 -1.69
N GLU A 90 -3.95 -13.48 -1.23
CA GLU A 90 -3.00 -12.64 -1.95
C GLU A 90 -1.65 -13.32 -2.13
N LYS A 91 -1.15 -14.01 -1.10
CA LYS A 91 0.09 -14.79 -1.15
C LYS A 91 -0.02 -15.94 -2.15
N ALA A 92 -1.14 -16.64 -2.14
CA ALA A 92 -1.41 -17.72 -3.09
C ALA A 92 -1.46 -17.21 -4.53
N ASN A 93 -2.10 -16.08 -4.78
CA ASN A 93 -2.16 -15.47 -6.12
C ASN A 93 -0.79 -15.01 -6.61
N THR A 94 0.03 -14.42 -5.74
CA THR A 94 1.42 -14.04 -6.07
C THR A 94 2.25 -15.26 -6.44
N LEU A 95 2.16 -16.31 -5.62
CA LEU A 95 2.87 -17.58 -5.85
C LEU A 95 2.44 -18.22 -7.17
N LYS A 96 1.15 -18.23 -7.47
CA LYS A 96 0.61 -18.74 -8.72
C LYS A 96 1.15 -17.97 -9.93
N SER A 97 1.20 -16.64 -9.85
CA SER A 97 1.71 -15.79 -10.93
C SER A 97 3.20 -16.05 -11.19
N GLU A 98 4.00 -16.20 -10.14
CA GLU A 98 5.42 -16.52 -10.25
C GLU A 98 5.62 -17.91 -10.87
N TYR A 99 4.86 -18.89 -10.41
CA TYR A 99 4.88 -20.24 -10.96
C TYR A 99 4.52 -20.26 -12.45
N GLU A 100 3.43 -19.61 -12.85
CA GLU A 100 2.98 -19.56 -14.24
C GLU A 100 4.03 -18.90 -15.15
N ALA A 101 4.68 -17.83 -14.68
CA ALA A 101 5.76 -17.16 -15.42
C ALA A 101 6.97 -18.09 -15.61
N ASN A 102 7.36 -18.80 -14.55
CA ASN A 102 8.49 -19.74 -14.61
C ASN A 102 8.20 -20.92 -15.54
N ILE A 103 6.99 -21.48 -15.47
CA ILE A 103 6.58 -22.59 -16.35
C ILE A 103 6.52 -22.14 -17.80
N LYS A 104 6.00 -20.97 -18.07
CA LYS A 104 5.97 -20.40 -19.42
C LYS A 104 7.40 -20.27 -19.99
N ALA A 105 8.34 -19.74 -19.21
CA ALA A 105 9.72 -19.59 -19.64
C ALA A 105 10.37 -20.94 -19.96
N ILE A 106 10.14 -21.96 -19.12
CA ILE A 106 10.66 -23.32 -19.36
C ILE A 106 10.01 -23.98 -20.56
N ASP A 107 8.71 -23.85 -20.75
CA ASP A 107 8.01 -24.40 -21.91
C ASP A 107 8.52 -23.79 -23.22
N GLU A 108 8.80 -22.50 -23.24
CA GLU A 108 9.42 -21.81 -24.37
C GLU A 108 10.84 -22.35 -24.65
N ALA A 109 11.64 -22.55 -23.59
CA ALA A 109 13.01 -23.11 -23.72
C ALA A 109 12.96 -24.55 -24.21
N ILE A 110 12.03 -25.37 -23.76
CA ILE A 110 11.84 -26.74 -24.24
C ILE A 110 11.49 -26.75 -25.73
N GLN A 111 10.63 -25.86 -26.17
CA GLN A 111 10.24 -25.77 -27.57
C GLN A 111 11.43 -25.39 -28.47
N ILE A 112 12.24 -24.45 -28.01
CA ILE A 112 13.46 -24.05 -28.73
C ILE A 112 14.45 -25.24 -28.83
N ALA A 113 14.68 -25.94 -27.71
CA ALA A 113 15.57 -27.09 -27.65
C ALA A 113 15.09 -28.24 -28.57
N LYS A 114 13.79 -28.50 -28.62
CA LYS A 114 13.18 -29.47 -29.54
C LYS A 114 13.38 -29.08 -30.98
N ASN A 115 13.22 -27.81 -31.33
CA ASN A 115 13.42 -27.28 -32.67
C ASN A 115 14.89 -27.42 -33.13
N ASN A 116 15.83 -27.41 -32.16
CA ASN A 116 17.26 -27.58 -32.41
C ASN A 116 17.71 -29.05 -32.30
N ASN A 117 16.80 -29.99 -32.08
CA ASN A 117 17.08 -31.41 -31.90
C ASN A 117 18.08 -31.70 -30.75
N ASP A 118 18.04 -30.86 -29.72
CA ASP A 118 18.89 -30.99 -28.52
C ASP A 118 18.15 -31.81 -27.45
N ASP A 119 18.09 -33.14 -27.64
CA ASP A 119 17.33 -34.04 -26.81
C ASP A 119 17.84 -34.09 -25.35
N GLU A 120 19.14 -33.95 -25.16
CA GLU A 120 19.75 -33.92 -23.82
C GLU A 120 19.29 -32.68 -23.03
N TYR A 121 19.31 -31.54 -23.68
CA TYR A 121 18.86 -30.29 -23.07
C TYR A 121 17.34 -30.30 -22.78
N VAL A 122 16.55 -30.90 -23.70
CA VAL A 122 15.11 -31.11 -23.47
C VAL A 122 14.88 -31.90 -22.18
N SER A 123 15.65 -32.99 -21.98
CA SER A 123 15.51 -33.80 -20.74
C SER A 123 15.88 -33.04 -19.49
N GLU A 124 16.93 -32.23 -19.53
CA GLU A 124 17.31 -31.35 -18.41
C GLU A 124 16.22 -30.33 -18.08
N LEU A 125 15.65 -29.70 -19.10
CA LEU A 125 14.57 -28.73 -18.95
C LEU A 125 13.28 -29.36 -18.40
N GLN A 126 12.95 -30.57 -18.85
CA GLN A 126 11.79 -31.33 -18.33
C GLN A 126 11.95 -31.66 -16.85
N GLN A 127 13.14 -32.01 -16.43
CA GLN A 127 13.44 -32.24 -15.03
C GLN A 127 13.33 -30.95 -14.22
N GLU A 128 13.85 -29.85 -14.71
CA GLU A 128 13.73 -28.54 -14.10
C GLU A 128 12.26 -28.11 -13.98
N ARG A 129 11.47 -28.37 -15.01
CA ARG A 129 10.02 -28.12 -14.99
C ARG A 129 9.33 -28.90 -13.87
N GLN A 130 9.68 -30.17 -13.72
CA GLN A 130 9.12 -30.99 -12.64
C GLN A 130 9.51 -30.46 -11.28
N ASN A 131 10.76 -30.02 -11.11
CA ASN A 131 11.23 -29.41 -9.86
C ASN A 131 10.45 -28.14 -9.51
N ILE A 132 10.11 -27.31 -10.51
CA ILE A 132 9.29 -26.12 -10.32
C ILE A 132 7.88 -26.49 -9.85
N LEU A 133 7.26 -27.53 -10.46
CA LEU A 133 5.95 -28.02 -10.05
C LEU A 133 5.96 -28.54 -8.60
N ASP A 134 6.98 -29.29 -8.24
CA ASP A 134 7.12 -29.85 -6.89
C ASP A 134 7.33 -28.73 -5.85
N GLU A 135 8.13 -27.74 -6.19
CA GLU A 135 8.36 -26.59 -5.31
C GLU A 135 7.10 -25.76 -5.12
N TYR A 136 6.33 -25.53 -6.18
CA TYR A 136 5.06 -24.83 -6.11
C TYR A 136 4.05 -25.57 -5.21
N ALA A 137 3.92 -26.88 -5.40
CA ALA A 137 3.02 -27.70 -4.57
C ALA A 137 3.41 -27.63 -3.09
N LYS A 138 4.71 -27.68 -2.79
CA LYS A 138 5.24 -27.56 -1.42
C LYS A 138 4.93 -26.20 -0.82
N LYS A 139 5.17 -25.12 -1.55
CA LYS A 139 4.89 -23.76 -1.08
C LYS A 139 3.40 -23.52 -0.84
N LEU A 140 2.54 -24.05 -1.68
CA LEU A 140 1.09 -23.99 -1.48
C LEU A 140 0.66 -24.73 -0.20
N GLU A 141 1.21 -25.91 0.04
CA GLU A 141 0.95 -26.68 1.24
C GLU A 141 1.39 -25.92 2.50
N GLU A 142 2.59 -25.37 2.51
CA GLU A 142 3.10 -24.54 3.61
C GLU A 142 2.19 -23.35 3.89
N LEU A 143 1.69 -22.71 2.85
CA LEU A 143 0.79 -21.57 2.95
C LEU A 143 -0.59 -21.97 3.53
N THR A 144 -1.10 -23.12 3.12
CA THR A 144 -2.39 -23.65 3.60
C THR A 144 -2.33 -24.05 5.06
N ASN A 145 -1.18 -24.57 5.51
CA ASN A 145 -0.96 -25.06 6.88
C ASN A 145 -0.48 -23.96 7.85
N ALA A 146 -0.25 -22.76 7.36
CA ALA A 146 0.21 -21.65 8.19
C ALA A 146 -0.92 -20.98 8.99
#